data_51f7bf195b23b84487b2b9280c12c1c7
#
_entry.id   51f7bf195b23b84487b2b9280c12c1c7
#
_cell.length_a   1.000
_cell.length_b   1.000
_cell.length_c   1.000
_cell.angle_alpha   90.00
_cell.angle_beta   90.00
_cell.angle_gamma   90.00
#
_symmetry.space_group_name_H-M   'P 1'
#
loop_
_entity.id
_entity.type
_entity.pdbx_description
1 polymer ?
#
loop_
_entity_poly.entity_id
_entity_poly.type
_entity_poly.pdbx_seq_one_letter_code
_entity_poly.pdbx_strand_id
1 'polypeptide(L)'
;MAATAHVVYAPEVRHPVEVAATEEAHLVGWLSKRLGTTLKAPKLAPLGYELVGGRLLSGPQGPVAQFMYQDARGQRLTLYVSRQRGEPRDTAFRFSQEDRVSVFYWVDGNFGYALSGEIKKDQLLQVADVVYKQLNP
;
A
#
# COMPACT_ATOMS: atom_id res chain seq x y z
N MET A 1 -1.40 -9.51 -9.39
CA MET A 1 -0.31 -9.17 -8.46
C MET A 1 -0.31 -7.69 -8.17
N ALA A 2 0.14 -7.30 -7.00
CA ALA A 2 0.08 -5.90 -6.57
C ALA A 2 0.93 -4.97 -7.44
N ALA A 3 2.07 -5.42 -7.95
CA ALA A 3 2.89 -4.62 -8.87
C ALA A 3 2.14 -4.31 -10.17
N THR A 4 1.42 -5.31 -10.70
CA THR A 4 0.59 -5.12 -11.89
C THR A 4 -0.55 -4.16 -11.59
N ALA A 5 -1.17 -4.29 -10.41
CA ALA A 5 -2.25 -3.38 -10.00
C ALA A 5 -1.74 -1.95 -9.93
N HIS A 6 -0.54 -1.72 -9.39
CA HIS A 6 0.03 -0.38 -9.33
C HIS A 6 0.25 0.19 -10.73
N VAL A 7 0.83 -0.59 -11.63
CA VAL A 7 1.09 -0.15 -13.00
C VAL A 7 -0.22 0.22 -13.72
N VAL A 8 -1.28 -0.54 -13.47
CA VAL A 8 -2.58 -0.29 -14.11
C VAL A 8 -3.28 0.93 -13.50
N TYR A 9 -3.22 1.09 -12.17
CA TYR A 9 -4.02 2.10 -11.49
C TYR A 9 -3.29 3.39 -11.15
N ALA A 10 -1.96 3.35 -11.06
CA ALA A 10 -1.18 4.54 -10.68
C ALA A 10 -1.38 5.75 -11.58
N PRO A 11 -1.59 5.60 -12.91
CA PRO A 11 -1.85 6.75 -13.77
C PRO A 11 -3.16 7.48 -13.51
N GLU A 12 -4.08 6.87 -12.75
CA GLU A 12 -5.34 7.51 -12.43
C GLU A 12 -5.09 8.64 -11.43
N VAL A 13 -5.09 9.87 -11.94
CA VAL A 13 -4.76 11.05 -11.13
C VAL A 13 -5.98 11.91 -10.82
N ARG A 14 -7.10 11.70 -11.52
CA ARG A 14 -8.29 12.51 -11.36
C ARG A 14 -9.03 12.17 -10.06
N HIS A 15 -9.11 10.90 -9.74
CA HIS A 15 -9.76 10.40 -8.53
C HIS A 15 -8.82 9.41 -7.82
N PRO A 16 -7.69 9.90 -7.29
CA PRO A 16 -6.69 9.01 -6.71
C PRO A 16 -7.17 8.30 -5.45
N VAL A 17 -8.13 8.87 -4.75
CA VAL A 17 -8.68 8.26 -3.54
C VAL A 17 -10.20 8.35 -3.54
N GLU A 18 -10.84 7.37 -2.89
CA GLU A 18 -12.29 7.36 -2.70
C GLU A 18 -12.68 7.97 -1.36
N VAL A 19 -11.83 7.80 -0.35
CA VAL A 19 -12.03 8.38 0.98
C VAL A 19 -10.77 9.13 1.36
N ALA A 20 -10.94 10.41 1.69
CA ALA A 20 -9.81 11.27 2.02
C ALA A 20 -9.27 11.00 3.42
N ALA A 21 -8.01 11.38 3.62
CA ALA A 21 -7.32 11.20 4.90
C ALA A 21 -7.98 11.97 6.06
N THR A 22 -8.70 13.04 5.75
CA THR A 22 -9.46 13.78 6.78
C THR A 22 -10.52 12.91 7.44
N GLU A 23 -10.87 11.79 6.81
CA GLU A 23 -11.80 10.81 7.36
C GLU A 23 -11.10 9.47 7.58
N GLU A 24 -9.88 9.52 8.10
CA GLU A 24 -9.04 8.32 8.24
C GLU A 24 -9.73 7.20 9.02
N ALA A 25 -10.41 7.52 10.11
CA ALA A 25 -11.10 6.49 10.91
C ALA A 25 -12.17 5.78 10.09
N HIS A 26 -12.90 6.52 9.27
CA HIS A 26 -13.91 5.95 8.38
C HIS A 26 -13.25 5.10 7.29
N LEU A 27 -12.18 5.60 6.70
CA LEU A 27 -11.41 4.89 5.68
C LEU A 27 -10.91 3.54 6.19
N VAL A 28 -10.22 3.57 7.34
CA VAL A 28 -9.64 2.36 7.92
C VAL A 28 -10.73 1.36 8.30
N GLY A 29 -11.83 1.84 8.89
CA GLY A 29 -12.96 0.98 9.27
C GLY A 29 -13.62 0.34 8.05
N TRP A 30 -13.84 1.12 7.01
CA TRP A 30 -14.44 0.63 5.78
C TRP A 30 -13.57 -0.42 5.09
N LEU A 31 -12.29 -0.12 4.89
CA LEU A 31 -11.37 -1.06 4.25
C LEU A 31 -11.17 -2.31 5.09
N SER A 32 -11.13 -2.17 6.42
CA SER A 32 -11.02 -3.32 7.33
C SER A 32 -12.18 -4.28 7.16
N LYS A 33 -13.39 -3.75 7.08
CA LYS A 33 -14.58 -4.56 6.85
C LYS A 33 -14.52 -5.30 5.53
N ARG A 34 -14.10 -4.60 4.48
CA ARG A 34 -14.08 -5.18 3.14
C ARG A 34 -13.01 -6.26 2.99
N LEU A 35 -11.90 -6.16 3.72
CA LEU A 35 -10.85 -7.18 3.70
C LEU A 35 -11.05 -8.25 4.77
N GLY A 36 -11.92 -8.04 5.73
CA GLY A 36 -12.19 -9.01 6.79
C GLY A 36 -11.09 -9.08 7.83
N THR A 37 -10.41 -7.98 8.08
CA THR A 37 -9.35 -7.90 9.09
C THR A 37 -9.24 -6.47 9.61
N THR A 38 -8.56 -6.28 10.73
CA THR A 38 -8.29 -4.93 11.23
C THR A 38 -7.07 -4.36 10.53
N LEU A 39 -7.29 -3.36 9.70
CA LEU A 39 -6.22 -2.65 9.00
C LEU A 39 -5.79 -1.42 9.78
N LYS A 40 -4.58 -0.96 9.49
CA LYS A 40 -4.05 0.30 9.96
C LYS A 40 -3.43 1.02 8.77
N ALA A 41 -3.55 2.34 8.75
CA ALA A 41 -2.80 3.15 7.80
C ALA A 41 -1.45 3.46 8.46
N PRO A 42 -0.32 2.96 7.92
CA PRO A 42 0.98 3.26 8.52
C PRO A 42 1.23 4.76 8.59
N LYS A 43 1.89 5.19 9.65
CA LYS A 43 2.25 6.60 9.83
C LYS A 43 3.63 6.83 9.22
N LEU A 44 3.68 7.61 8.16
CA LEU A 44 4.91 7.89 7.42
C LEU A 44 5.36 9.34 7.52
N ALA A 45 4.73 10.12 8.39
CA ALA A 45 5.09 11.52 8.61
C ALA A 45 6.57 11.72 8.96
N PRO A 46 7.20 10.85 9.79
CA PRO A 46 8.63 10.99 10.06
C PRO A 46 9.52 10.90 8.82
N LEU A 47 9.03 10.29 7.75
CA LEU A 47 9.74 10.19 6.48
C LEU A 47 9.29 11.25 5.47
N GLY A 48 8.41 12.16 5.90
CA GLY A 48 7.96 13.26 5.06
C GLY A 48 6.73 12.96 4.22
N TYR A 49 6.07 11.81 4.44
CA TYR A 49 4.88 11.45 3.68
C TYR A 49 3.64 11.52 4.55
N GLU A 50 2.59 12.09 4.00
CA GLU A 50 1.30 12.16 4.67
C GLU A 50 0.25 11.39 3.90
N LEU A 51 -0.68 10.79 4.61
CA LEU A 51 -1.78 10.06 4.01
C LEU A 51 -2.70 11.02 3.25
N VAL A 52 -2.92 10.73 1.99
CA VAL A 52 -3.88 11.47 1.15
C VAL A 52 -5.27 10.85 1.29
N GLY A 53 -5.33 9.54 1.38
CA GLY A 53 -6.58 8.80 1.51
C GLY A 53 -6.42 7.39 0.98
N GLY A 54 -7.53 6.77 0.62
CA GLY A 54 -7.49 5.41 0.14
C GLY A 54 -8.67 5.06 -0.75
N ARG A 55 -8.62 3.86 -1.30
CA ARG A 55 -9.70 3.30 -2.10
C ARG A 55 -9.69 1.78 -2.04
N LEU A 56 -10.78 1.21 -2.46
CA LEU A 56 -10.93 -0.23 -2.62
C LEU A 56 -10.82 -0.57 -4.11
N LEU A 57 -9.95 -1.52 -4.42
CA LEU A 57 -9.76 -2.00 -5.78
C LEU A 57 -10.20 -3.44 -5.88
N SER A 58 -10.50 -3.89 -7.09
CA SER A 58 -10.75 -5.31 -7.36
C SER A 58 -9.47 -5.92 -7.89
N GLY A 59 -9.01 -6.97 -7.23
CA GLY A 59 -7.84 -7.71 -7.66
C GLY A 59 -8.20 -9.11 -8.07
N PRO A 60 -7.23 -9.88 -8.62
CA PRO A 60 -7.47 -11.25 -9.07
C PRO A 60 -7.94 -12.18 -7.95
N GLN A 61 -7.59 -11.87 -6.71
CA GLN A 61 -7.91 -12.71 -5.56
C GLN A 61 -8.88 -12.05 -4.59
N GLY A 62 -9.59 -11.02 -5.05
CA GLY A 62 -10.57 -10.33 -4.23
C GLY A 62 -10.23 -8.86 -4.02
N PRO A 63 -10.84 -8.22 -3.03
CA PRO A 63 -10.65 -6.79 -2.80
C PRO A 63 -9.23 -6.48 -2.36
N VAL A 64 -8.74 -5.31 -2.80
CA VAL A 64 -7.42 -4.80 -2.45
C VAL A 64 -7.61 -3.42 -1.85
N ALA A 65 -7.12 -3.24 -0.64
CA ALA A 65 -7.11 -1.94 0.00
C ALA A 65 -5.90 -1.15 -0.50
N GLN A 66 -6.11 0.10 -0.85
CA GLN A 66 -5.05 0.99 -1.30
C GLN A 66 -4.99 2.20 -0.38
N PHE A 67 -3.80 2.49 0.15
CA PHE A 67 -3.52 3.72 0.89
C PHE A 67 -2.55 4.55 0.07
N MET A 68 -2.86 5.81 -0.14
CA MET A 68 -2.02 6.69 -0.92
C MET A 68 -1.43 7.78 -0.03
N TYR A 69 -0.12 7.98 -0.17
CA TYR A 69 0.66 8.98 0.57
C TYR A 69 1.30 9.95 -0.40
N GLN A 70 1.64 11.12 0.09
CA GLN A 70 2.28 12.15 -0.72
C GLN A 70 3.21 12.98 0.15
N ASP A 71 4.37 13.33 -0.39
CA ASP A 71 5.29 14.25 0.28
C ASP A 71 5.05 15.70 -0.14
N ALA A 72 5.84 16.62 0.41
CA ALA A 72 5.68 18.05 0.13
C ALA A 72 5.98 18.41 -1.33
N ARG A 73 6.69 17.54 -2.07
CA ARG A 73 7.01 17.75 -3.46
C ARG A 73 5.99 17.15 -4.42
N GLY A 74 4.98 16.48 -3.87
CA GLY A 74 3.99 15.78 -4.69
C GLY A 74 4.38 14.34 -5.03
N GLN A 75 5.50 13.85 -4.51
CA GLN A 75 5.88 12.46 -4.71
C GLN A 75 4.90 11.54 -3.99
N ARG A 76 4.36 10.58 -4.72
CA ARG A 76 3.36 9.66 -4.17
C ARG A 76 3.93 8.29 -3.88
N LEU A 77 3.45 7.70 -2.79
CA LEU A 77 3.67 6.31 -2.46
C LEU A 77 2.31 5.65 -2.32
N THR A 78 2.23 4.40 -2.73
CA THR A 78 0.98 3.65 -2.63
C THR A 78 1.26 2.33 -1.92
N LEU A 79 0.46 2.06 -0.89
CA LEU A 79 0.50 0.78 -0.18
C LEU A 79 -0.76 0.00 -0.54
N TYR A 80 -0.55 -1.22 -1.02
CA TYR A 80 -1.63 -2.17 -1.31
C TYR A 80 -1.63 -3.26 -0.26
N VAL A 81 -2.82 -3.63 0.21
CA VAL A 81 -2.99 -4.74 1.15
C VAL A 81 -4.08 -5.65 0.59
N SER A 82 -3.76 -6.93 0.46
CA SER A 82 -4.71 -7.91 -0.07
C SER A 82 -4.61 -9.21 0.70
N ARG A 83 -5.75 -9.93 0.77
CA ARG A 83 -5.75 -11.25 1.38
C ARG A 83 -5.11 -12.24 0.40
N GLN A 84 -4.22 -13.06 0.92
CA GLN A 84 -3.57 -14.10 0.14
C GLN A 84 -4.29 -15.42 0.33
N ARG A 85 -4.42 -16.18 -0.75
CA ARG A 85 -4.98 -17.53 -0.72
C ARG A 85 -3.90 -18.53 -0.34
N GLY A 86 -4.34 -19.67 0.17
CA GLY A 86 -3.45 -20.76 0.56
C GLY A 86 -3.09 -20.66 2.02
N GLU A 87 -2.04 -21.37 2.39
CA GLU A 87 -1.61 -21.41 3.79
C GLU A 87 -0.90 -20.12 4.18
N PRO A 88 -1.07 -19.68 5.45
CA PRO A 88 -0.33 -18.53 5.95
C PRO A 88 1.17 -18.73 5.81
N ARG A 89 1.88 -17.69 5.41
CA ARG A 89 3.33 -17.75 5.26
C ARG A 89 3.92 -16.36 5.41
N ASP A 90 5.21 -16.32 5.66
CA ASP A 90 5.96 -15.07 5.71
C ASP A 90 7.05 -15.10 4.66
N THR A 91 7.22 -13.99 3.98
CA THR A 91 8.28 -13.87 2.99
C THR A 91 9.16 -12.67 3.33
N ALA A 92 10.40 -12.71 2.88
CA ALA A 92 11.26 -11.54 2.91
C ALA A 92 10.75 -10.52 1.88
N PHE A 93 11.26 -9.29 1.97
CA PHE A 93 10.98 -8.28 0.96
C PHE A 93 11.50 -8.74 -0.38
N ARG A 94 10.67 -8.56 -1.41
CA ARG A 94 11.04 -8.80 -2.79
C ARG A 94 10.92 -7.48 -3.54
N PHE A 95 11.87 -7.25 -4.44
CA PHE A 95 11.92 -6.02 -5.20
C PHE A 95 11.59 -6.28 -6.66
N SER A 96 10.82 -5.36 -7.25
CA SER A 96 10.55 -5.35 -8.67
C SER A 96 10.56 -3.91 -9.15
N GLN A 97 10.94 -3.71 -10.40
CA GLN A 97 10.87 -2.40 -11.01
C GLN A 97 10.22 -2.52 -12.38
N GLU A 98 9.18 -1.71 -12.59
CA GLU A 98 8.46 -1.65 -13.86
C GLU A 98 8.46 -0.20 -14.31
N ASP A 99 9.18 0.10 -15.38
CA ASP A 99 9.44 1.47 -15.83
C ASP A 99 10.08 2.29 -14.71
N ARG A 100 9.45 3.35 -14.28
CA ARG A 100 9.95 4.20 -13.20
C ARG A 100 9.44 3.80 -11.83
N VAL A 101 8.56 2.80 -11.78
CA VAL A 101 7.91 2.41 -10.53
C VAL A 101 8.73 1.33 -9.84
N SER A 102 9.19 1.64 -8.64
CA SER A 102 9.84 0.67 -7.76
C SER A 102 8.78 0.08 -6.82
N VAL A 103 8.85 -1.22 -6.60
CA VAL A 103 7.88 -1.93 -5.76
C VAL A 103 8.63 -2.87 -4.83
N PHE A 104 8.32 -2.79 -3.52
CA PHE A 104 8.65 -3.84 -2.57
C PHE A 104 7.38 -4.57 -2.19
N TYR A 105 7.42 -5.89 -2.21
CA TYR A 105 6.27 -6.69 -1.82
C TYR A 105 6.70 -7.82 -0.89
N TRP A 106 5.79 -8.18 0.00
CA TRP A 106 5.99 -9.25 0.96
C TRP A 106 4.66 -9.85 1.37
N VAL A 107 4.74 -11.01 2.00
CA VAL A 107 3.56 -11.69 2.56
C VAL A 107 3.82 -11.90 4.04
N ASP A 108 2.83 -11.62 4.86
CA ASP A 108 2.85 -11.92 6.28
C ASP A 108 1.52 -12.54 6.66
N GLY A 109 1.56 -13.82 7.05
CA GLY A 109 0.36 -14.58 7.35
C GLY A 109 -0.53 -14.74 6.14
N ASN A 110 -1.75 -14.26 6.24
CA ASN A 110 -2.76 -14.35 5.20
C ASN A 110 -2.87 -13.11 4.32
N PHE A 111 -1.95 -12.17 4.48
CA PHE A 111 -2.03 -10.89 3.76
C PHE A 111 -0.76 -10.62 2.98
N GLY A 112 -0.97 -10.10 1.77
CA GLY A 112 0.11 -9.61 0.94
C GLY A 112 0.13 -8.09 0.94
N TYR A 113 1.32 -7.55 0.87
CA TYR A 113 1.58 -6.12 0.91
C TYR A 113 2.45 -5.74 -0.27
N ALA A 114 2.15 -4.61 -0.89
CA ALA A 114 3.02 -4.04 -1.90
C ALA A 114 3.10 -2.53 -1.68
N LEU A 115 4.32 -2.04 -1.62
CA LEU A 115 4.59 -0.61 -1.49
C LEU A 115 5.29 -0.16 -2.75
N SER A 116 4.76 0.86 -3.41
CA SER A 116 5.27 1.30 -4.69
C SER A 116 5.38 2.81 -4.77
N GLY A 117 6.31 3.27 -5.61
CA GLY A 117 6.50 4.68 -5.88
C GLY A 117 7.58 4.89 -6.92
N GLU A 118 7.63 6.09 -7.46
CA GLU A 118 8.65 6.48 -8.44
C GLU A 118 9.85 7.08 -7.72
N ILE A 119 10.45 6.32 -6.81
CA ILE A 119 11.64 6.71 -6.06
C ILE A 119 12.67 5.59 -6.14
N LYS A 120 13.89 5.89 -5.71
CA LYS A 120 14.97 4.92 -5.75
C LYS A 120 14.73 3.76 -4.81
N LYS A 121 15.30 2.60 -5.16
CA LYS A 121 15.14 1.36 -4.40
C LYS A 121 15.48 1.55 -2.92
N ASP A 122 16.62 2.18 -2.62
CA ASP A 122 17.06 2.35 -1.25
C ASP A 122 16.13 3.25 -0.43
N GLN A 123 15.57 4.28 -1.07
CA GLN A 123 14.60 5.15 -0.43
C GLN A 123 13.30 4.42 -0.15
N LEU A 124 12.84 3.63 -1.12
CA LEU A 124 11.61 2.86 -0.94
C LEU A 124 11.79 1.77 0.12
N LEU A 125 12.99 1.18 0.21
CA LEU A 125 13.29 0.18 1.24
C LEU A 125 13.17 0.76 2.64
N GLN A 126 13.62 1.99 2.84
CA GLN A 126 13.47 2.66 4.14
C GLN A 126 12.00 2.80 4.53
N VAL A 127 11.16 3.16 3.56
CA VAL A 127 9.72 3.28 3.80
C VAL A 127 9.11 1.91 4.06
N ALA A 128 9.50 0.91 3.27
CA ALA A 128 8.99 -0.46 3.44
C ALA A 128 9.31 -1.01 4.82
N ASP A 129 10.52 -0.72 5.33
CA ASP A 129 10.92 -1.16 6.66
C ASP A 129 10.04 -0.54 7.75
N VAL A 130 9.73 0.75 7.63
CA VAL A 130 8.85 1.45 8.58
C VAL A 130 7.43 0.87 8.51
N VAL A 131 6.92 0.65 7.30
CA VAL A 131 5.60 0.04 7.10
C VAL A 131 5.56 -1.34 7.74
N TYR A 132 6.57 -2.16 7.46
CA TYR A 132 6.64 -3.52 7.99
C TYR A 132 6.61 -3.52 9.52
N LYS A 133 7.41 -2.67 10.15
CA LYS A 133 7.47 -2.61 11.61
C LYS A 133 6.16 -2.17 12.25
N GLN A 134 5.37 -1.36 11.55
CA GLN A 134 4.08 -0.93 12.06
C GLN A 134 2.99 -1.97 11.84
N LEU A 135 2.98 -2.64 10.70
CA LEU A 135 1.90 -3.56 10.33
C LEU A 135 2.18 -5.00 10.73
N ASN A 136 3.44 -5.36 10.87
CA ASN A 136 3.87 -6.75 11.11
C ASN A 136 4.83 -6.81 12.30
N PRO A 137 4.43 -6.29 13.47
CA PRO A 137 5.33 -6.21 14.64
C PRO A 137 5.72 -7.58 15.22
#